data_0553b60835e4080beb7273100274675f
#
_entry.id   0553b60835e4080beb7273100274675f
#
_cell.length_a   1.000
_cell.length_b   1.000
_cell.length_c   1.000
_cell.angle_alpha   90.00
_cell.angle_beta   90.00
_cell.angle_gamma   90.00
#
_symmetry.space_group_name_H-M   'P 1'
#
loop_
_entity.id
_entity.type
_entity.pdbx_description
1 polymer ?
#
loop_
_entity_poly.entity_id
_entity_poly.type
_entity_poly.pdbx_seq_one_letter_code
_entity_poly.pdbx_strand_id
1 'polypeptide(L)'
;HALAMVYDQNKKWNQSDKLYTDLITLNTKDAQAYNNYAYSLIERNEDVEYALTLAKKAIELSPKTSSYLDTIGWIYFKLNDFDKAKEFIGEAIVYDETSPVVLEHYGDVLIELNEIDEALIFYKKALELDEKNIKLAEKISNHNSRVPNE
;
A
#
# COMPACT_ATOMS: atom_id res chain seq x y z
N HIS A 1 -9.41 13.83 -9.88
CA HIS A 1 -8.35 12.98 -9.30
C HIS A 1 -6.98 13.68 -9.30
N ALA A 2 -6.43 14.06 -10.46
CA ALA A 2 -5.06 14.57 -10.57
C ALA A 2 -4.80 15.81 -9.67
N LEU A 3 -5.73 16.75 -9.57
CA LEU A 3 -5.57 17.92 -8.72
C LEU A 3 -5.52 17.57 -7.22
N ALA A 4 -6.33 16.61 -6.77
CA ALA A 4 -6.29 16.13 -5.39
C ALA A 4 -4.92 15.50 -5.07
N MET A 5 -4.39 14.67 -5.96
CA MET A 5 -3.04 14.07 -5.83
C MET A 5 -1.94 15.14 -5.82
N VAL A 6 -2.06 16.19 -6.64
CA VAL A 6 -1.11 17.34 -6.61
C VAL A 6 -1.17 18.06 -5.26
N TYR A 7 -2.34 18.23 -4.67
CA TYR A 7 -2.45 18.81 -3.34
C TYR A 7 -1.84 17.89 -2.27
N ASP A 8 -2.03 16.57 -2.35
CA ASP A 8 -1.37 15.61 -1.45
C ASP A 8 0.15 15.72 -1.52
N GLN A 9 0.72 15.70 -2.72
CA GLN A 9 2.17 15.83 -2.94
C GLN A 9 2.73 17.14 -2.35
N ASN A 10 1.94 18.21 -2.36
CA ASN A 10 2.30 19.50 -1.79
C ASN A 10 1.87 19.68 -0.32
N LYS A 11 1.40 18.61 0.33
CA LYS A 11 0.93 18.58 1.72
C LYS A 11 -0.18 19.59 2.02
N LYS A 12 -0.99 19.89 1.01
CA LYS A 12 -2.17 20.77 1.12
C LYS A 12 -3.41 19.93 1.46
N TRP A 13 -3.38 19.31 2.64
CA TRP A 13 -4.33 18.29 3.07
C TRP A 13 -5.80 18.74 3.04
N ASN A 14 -6.09 19.97 3.52
CA ASN A 14 -7.46 20.47 3.51
C ASN A 14 -8.04 20.60 2.09
N GLN A 15 -7.20 20.94 1.11
CA GLN A 15 -7.61 21.03 -0.28
C GLN A 15 -7.79 19.65 -0.93
N SER A 16 -6.88 18.71 -0.67
CA SER A 16 -7.02 17.34 -1.18
C SER A 16 -8.23 16.63 -0.60
N ASP A 17 -8.43 16.71 0.73
CA ASP A 17 -9.57 16.11 1.41
C ASP A 17 -10.90 16.64 0.90
N LYS A 18 -10.99 17.96 0.70
CA LYS A 18 -12.18 18.57 0.11
C LYS A 18 -12.47 18.02 -1.29
N LEU A 19 -11.44 17.93 -2.15
CA LEU A 19 -11.62 17.42 -3.50
C LEU A 19 -11.99 15.93 -3.52
N TYR A 20 -11.38 15.09 -2.67
CA TYR A 20 -11.77 13.68 -2.57
C TYR A 20 -13.22 13.54 -2.07
N THR A 21 -13.60 14.32 -1.06
CA THR A 21 -14.98 14.34 -0.56
C THR A 21 -15.97 14.75 -1.65
N ASP A 22 -15.64 15.80 -2.40
CA ASP A 22 -16.47 16.26 -3.53
C ASP A 22 -16.59 15.15 -4.61
N LEU A 23 -15.48 14.49 -4.96
CA LEU A 23 -15.47 13.40 -5.95
C LEU A 23 -16.37 12.23 -5.55
N ILE A 24 -16.24 11.70 -4.31
CA ILE A 24 -17.06 10.57 -3.84
C ILE A 24 -18.52 10.96 -3.64
N THR A 25 -18.81 12.23 -3.39
CA THR A 25 -20.18 12.75 -3.27
C THR A 25 -20.84 12.89 -4.64
N LEU A 26 -20.11 13.40 -5.63
CA LEU A 26 -20.60 13.58 -7.00
C LEU A 26 -20.79 12.24 -7.73
N ASN A 27 -19.91 11.28 -7.47
CA ASN A 27 -19.96 9.94 -8.05
C ASN A 27 -19.68 8.86 -7.01
N THR A 28 -20.73 8.34 -6.40
CA THR A 28 -20.66 7.29 -5.38
C THR A 28 -20.15 5.93 -5.90
N LYS A 29 -19.90 5.80 -7.21
CA LYS A 29 -19.32 4.61 -7.85
C LYS A 29 -17.88 4.83 -8.31
N ASP A 30 -17.25 5.92 -7.92
CA ASP A 30 -15.87 6.23 -8.25
C ASP A 30 -14.89 5.48 -7.34
N ALA A 31 -14.61 4.22 -7.66
CA ALA A 31 -13.69 3.38 -6.89
C ALA A 31 -12.30 4.02 -6.73
N GLN A 32 -11.83 4.72 -7.76
CA GLN A 32 -10.52 5.39 -7.72
C GLN A 32 -10.49 6.54 -6.71
N ALA A 33 -11.57 7.33 -6.62
CA ALA A 33 -11.65 8.41 -5.63
C ALA A 33 -11.60 7.87 -4.20
N TYR A 34 -12.37 6.80 -3.92
CA TYR A 34 -12.34 6.13 -2.63
C TYR A 34 -10.94 5.61 -2.30
N ASN A 35 -10.29 4.92 -3.22
CA ASN A 35 -8.95 4.39 -3.01
C ASN A 35 -7.91 5.49 -2.79
N ASN A 36 -7.90 6.52 -3.63
CA ASN A 36 -6.91 7.60 -3.52
C ASN A 36 -7.07 8.37 -2.20
N TYR A 37 -8.30 8.58 -1.75
CA TYR A 37 -8.54 9.21 -0.46
C TYR A 37 -8.07 8.33 0.70
N ALA A 38 -8.39 7.03 0.67
CA ALA A 38 -7.90 6.08 1.67
C ALA A 38 -6.37 6.07 1.74
N TYR A 39 -5.71 6.03 0.60
CA TYR A 39 -4.25 6.05 0.51
C TYR A 39 -3.67 7.36 1.06
N SER A 40 -4.23 8.51 0.71
CA SER A 40 -3.82 9.80 1.24
C SER A 40 -3.89 9.87 2.76
N LEU A 41 -4.97 9.38 3.36
CA LEU A 41 -5.14 9.34 4.81
C LEU A 41 -4.10 8.43 5.49
N ILE A 42 -3.87 7.23 4.93
CA ILE A 42 -2.95 6.27 5.55
C ILE A 42 -1.48 6.70 5.45
N GLU A 43 -1.09 7.37 4.36
CA GLU A 43 0.28 7.87 4.19
C GLU A 43 0.66 8.95 5.22
N ARG A 44 -0.30 9.72 5.67
CA ARG A 44 -0.10 10.74 6.73
C ARG A 44 -0.51 10.26 8.12
N ASN A 45 -0.85 8.98 8.27
CA ASN A 45 -1.31 8.35 9.52
C ASN A 45 -2.52 9.06 10.16
N GLU A 46 -3.42 9.58 9.34
CA GLU A 46 -4.67 10.22 9.79
C GLU A 46 -5.85 9.30 9.55
N ASP A 47 -6.79 9.31 10.49
CA ASP A 47 -8.09 8.63 10.46
C ASP A 47 -8.08 7.25 9.77
N VAL A 48 -7.26 6.33 10.32
CA VAL A 48 -7.03 4.99 9.76
C VAL A 48 -8.33 4.20 9.64
N GLU A 49 -9.27 4.40 10.56
CA GLU A 49 -10.60 3.74 10.54
C GLU A 49 -11.44 4.24 9.36
N TYR A 50 -11.42 5.53 9.10
CA TYR A 50 -12.10 6.10 7.93
C TYR A 50 -11.42 5.67 6.64
N ALA A 51 -10.08 5.65 6.59
CA ALA A 51 -9.33 5.12 5.47
C ALA A 51 -9.72 3.66 5.15
N LEU A 52 -9.89 2.82 6.18
CA LEU A 52 -10.35 1.44 6.00
C LEU A 52 -11.77 1.38 5.40
N THR A 53 -12.66 2.26 5.84
CA THR A 53 -14.03 2.34 5.29
C THR A 53 -14.02 2.71 3.80
N LEU A 54 -13.20 3.69 3.42
CA LEU A 54 -13.04 4.10 2.03
C LEU A 54 -12.42 2.98 1.16
N ALA A 55 -11.36 2.33 1.65
CA ALA A 55 -10.70 1.24 0.95
C ALA A 55 -11.64 0.04 0.74
N LYS A 56 -12.45 -0.32 1.72
CA LYS A 56 -13.50 -1.34 1.58
C LYS A 56 -14.49 -0.99 0.47
N LYS A 57 -14.87 0.29 0.37
CA LYS A 57 -15.77 0.73 -0.70
C LYS A 57 -15.10 0.65 -2.07
N ALA A 58 -13.81 0.97 -2.17
CA ALA A 58 -13.06 0.85 -3.42
C ALA A 58 -13.02 -0.61 -3.92
N ILE A 59 -12.70 -1.58 -3.06
CA ILE A 59 -12.67 -3.01 -3.44
C ILE A 59 -14.06 -3.60 -3.68
N GLU A 60 -15.11 -3.12 -3.01
CA GLU A 60 -16.49 -3.50 -3.31
C GLU A 60 -16.87 -3.13 -4.74
N LEU A 61 -16.46 -1.94 -5.19
CA LEU A 61 -16.74 -1.43 -6.53
C LEU A 61 -15.83 -2.05 -7.60
N SER A 62 -14.60 -2.43 -7.25
CA SER A 62 -13.59 -2.94 -8.18
C SER A 62 -12.68 -3.97 -7.49
N PRO A 63 -13.16 -5.20 -7.30
CA PRO A 63 -12.53 -6.18 -6.40
C PRO A 63 -11.22 -6.78 -6.91
N LYS A 64 -10.91 -6.65 -8.20
CA LYS A 64 -9.71 -7.23 -8.84
C LYS A 64 -8.66 -6.19 -9.21
N THR A 65 -8.68 -5.04 -8.57
CA THR A 65 -7.72 -3.97 -8.84
C THR A 65 -6.56 -4.08 -7.86
N SER A 66 -5.38 -4.46 -8.35
CA SER A 66 -4.17 -4.69 -7.55
C SER A 66 -3.87 -3.52 -6.60
N SER A 67 -3.88 -2.28 -7.10
CA SER A 67 -3.59 -1.11 -6.27
C SER A 67 -4.61 -0.87 -5.14
N TYR A 68 -5.88 -1.29 -5.30
CA TYR A 68 -6.88 -1.14 -4.25
C TYR A 68 -6.73 -2.22 -3.19
N LEU A 69 -6.38 -3.43 -3.60
CA LEU A 69 -6.05 -4.53 -2.68
C LEU A 69 -4.77 -4.22 -1.90
N ASP A 70 -3.77 -3.63 -2.53
CA ASP A 70 -2.56 -3.17 -1.83
C ASP A 70 -2.90 -2.08 -0.80
N THR A 71 -3.69 -1.08 -1.17
CA THR A 71 -4.10 -0.01 -0.25
C THR A 71 -4.80 -0.56 1.00
N ILE A 72 -5.79 -1.44 0.85
CA ILE A 72 -6.48 -2.01 2.02
C ILE A 72 -5.55 -2.91 2.83
N GLY A 73 -4.68 -3.68 2.18
CA GLY A 73 -3.67 -4.49 2.85
C GLY A 73 -2.70 -3.63 3.66
N TRP A 74 -2.26 -2.50 3.10
CA TRP A 74 -1.37 -1.56 3.78
C TRP A 74 -2.05 -0.88 4.98
N ILE A 75 -3.36 -0.61 4.90
CA ILE A 75 -4.15 -0.14 6.04
C ILE A 75 -4.15 -1.19 7.16
N TYR A 76 -4.38 -2.47 6.85
CA TYR A 76 -4.30 -3.55 7.84
C TYR A 76 -2.90 -3.67 8.43
N PHE A 77 -1.85 -3.48 7.64
CA PHE A 77 -0.48 -3.42 8.15
C PHE A 77 -0.31 -2.30 9.20
N LYS A 78 -0.80 -1.10 8.93
CA LYS A 78 -0.78 0.02 9.89
C LYS A 78 -1.61 -0.23 11.15
N LEU A 79 -2.63 -1.07 11.06
CA LEU A 79 -3.43 -1.54 12.19
C LEU A 79 -2.80 -2.74 12.93
N ASN A 80 -1.61 -3.19 12.52
CA ASN A 80 -0.91 -4.38 13.03
C ASN A 80 -1.69 -5.70 12.83
N ASP A 81 -2.64 -5.75 11.90
CA ASP A 81 -3.29 -6.98 11.45
C ASP A 81 -2.52 -7.56 10.26
N PHE A 82 -1.35 -8.15 10.57
CA PHE A 82 -0.42 -8.61 9.54
C PHE A 82 -0.94 -9.80 8.73
N ASP A 83 -1.81 -10.62 9.31
CA ASP A 83 -2.44 -11.74 8.60
C ASP A 83 -3.37 -11.24 7.49
N LYS A 84 -4.23 -10.27 7.78
CA LYS A 84 -5.07 -9.63 6.75
C LYS A 84 -4.24 -8.82 5.75
N ALA A 85 -3.20 -8.14 6.20
CA ALA A 85 -2.27 -7.46 5.31
C ALA A 85 -1.65 -8.44 4.31
N LYS A 86 -1.18 -9.60 4.78
CA LYS A 86 -0.64 -10.66 3.91
C LYS A 86 -1.67 -11.17 2.91
N GLU A 87 -2.91 -11.40 3.35
CA GLU A 87 -4.01 -11.86 2.48
C GLU A 87 -4.26 -10.87 1.34
N PHE A 88 -4.54 -9.61 1.66
CA PHE A 88 -4.89 -8.60 0.66
C PHE A 88 -3.74 -8.22 -0.28
N ILE A 89 -2.52 -8.01 0.25
CA ILE A 89 -1.36 -7.67 -0.60
C ILE A 89 -0.94 -8.89 -1.43
N GLY A 90 -1.03 -10.11 -0.86
CA GLY A 90 -0.81 -11.33 -1.62
C GLY A 90 -1.78 -11.48 -2.79
N GLU A 91 -3.06 -11.14 -2.61
CA GLU A 91 -4.05 -11.11 -3.69
C GLU A 91 -3.74 -10.00 -4.71
N ALA A 92 -3.26 -8.83 -4.26
CA ALA A 92 -2.82 -7.75 -5.15
C ALA A 92 -1.73 -8.23 -6.13
N ILE A 93 -0.77 -9.02 -5.65
CA ILE A 93 0.31 -9.59 -6.47
C ILE A 93 -0.23 -10.56 -7.53
N VAL A 94 -1.29 -11.32 -7.22
CA VAL A 94 -1.94 -12.23 -8.19
C VAL A 94 -2.48 -11.45 -9.39
N TYR A 95 -2.99 -10.23 -9.19
CA TYR A 95 -3.51 -9.40 -10.28
C TYR A 95 -2.46 -8.53 -10.97
N ASP A 96 -1.37 -8.16 -10.27
CA ASP A 96 -0.23 -7.43 -10.85
C ASP A 96 1.05 -7.73 -10.06
N GLU A 97 1.87 -8.61 -10.60
CA GLU A 97 3.18 -8.98 -10.04
C GLU A 97 4.32 -8.01 -10.41
N THR A 98 4.02 -6.95 -11.18
CA THR A 98 5.03 -6.02 -11.74
C THR A 98 5.16 -4.71 -10.97
N SER A 99 4.36 -4.51 -9.93
CA SER A 99 4.43 -3.31 -9.09
C SER A 99 5.51 -3.44 -8.02
N PRO A 100 6.61 -2.68 -8.10
CA PRO A 100 7.66 -2.74 -7.08
C PRO A 100 7.16 -2.31 -5.70
N VAL A 101 6.21 -1.38 -5.63
CA VAL A 101 5.61 -0.93 -4.36
C VAL A 101 4.83 -2.05 -3.68
N VAL A 102 4.00 -2.78 -4.41
CA VAL A 102 3.21 -3.90 -3.87
C VAL A 102 4.12 -5.02 -3.38
N LEU A 103 5.16 -5.35 -4.15
CA LEU A 103 6.15 -6.37 -3.76
C LEU A 103 6.94 -5.94 -2.50
N GLU A 104 7.31 -4.67 -2.38
CA GLU A 104 7.97 -4.13 -1.18
C GLU A 104 7.04 -4.19 0.04
N HIS A 105 5.78 -3.75 -0.09
CA HIS A 105 4.79 -3.84 0.99
C HIS A 105 4.58 -5.29 1.45
N TYR A 106 4.55 -6.25 0.52
CA TYR A 106 4.45 -7.67 0.86
C TYR A 106 5.65 -8.15 1.65
N GLY A 107 6.86 -7.75 1.23
CA GLY A 107 8.09 -8.00 1.99
C GLY A 107 8.03 -7.43 3.41
N ASP A 108 7.55 -6.19 3.57
CA ASP A 108 7.40 -5.56 4.89
C ASP A 108 6.45 -6.37 5.79
N VAL A 109 5.33 -6.85 5.25
CA VAL A 109 4.38 -7.71 5.98
C VAL A 109 5.05 -9.03 6.41
N LEU A 110 5.80 -9.67 5.51
CA LEU A 110 6.48 -10.93 5.80
C LEU A 110 7.56 -10.77 6.89
N ILE A 111 8.24 -9.62 6.94
CA ILE A 111 9.17 -9.29 8.04
C ILE A 111 8.45 -9.27 9.39
N GLU A 112 7.30 -8.61 9.47
CA GLU A 112 6.51 -8.56 10.71
C GLU A 112 5.99 -9.94 11.14
N LEU A 113 5.74 -10.84 10.20
CA LEU A 113 5.37 -12.24 10.44
C LEU A 113 6.56 -13.16 10.69
N ASN A 114 7.80 -12.62 10.74
CA ASN A 114 9.05 -13.35 10.90
C ASN A 114 9.34 -14.37 9.76
N GLU A 115 8.80 -14.12 8.57
CA GLU A 115 9.02 -14.90 7.36
C GLU A 115 10.16 -14.28 6.51
N ILE A 116 11.36 -14.17 7.11
CA ILE A 116 12.47 -13.34 6.61
C ILE A 116 12.96 -13.81 5.23
N ASP A 117 13.12 -15.11 5.02
CA ASP A 117 13.66 -15.65 3.75
C ASP A 117 12.73 -15.34 2.58
N GLU A 118 11.43 -15.48 2.79
CA GLU A 118 10.42 -15.14 1.78
C GLU A 118 10.37 -13.62 1.55
N ALA A 119 10.44 -12.82 2.60
CA ALA A 119 10.49 -11.36 2.49
C ALA A 119 11.65 -10.89 1.61
N LEU A 120 12.83 -11.47 1.76
CA LEU A 120 14.01 -11.15 0.96
C LEU A 120 13.81 -11.49 -0.53
N ILE A 121 13.06 -12.55 -0.86
CA ILE A 121 12.70 -12.87 -2.24
C ILE A 121 11.88 -11.74 -2.86
N PHE A 122 10.85 -11.25 -2.15
CA PHE A 122 9.98 -10.17 -2.63
C PHE A 122 10.71 -8.83 -2.70
N TYR A 123 11.55 -8.50 -1.73
CA TYR A 123 12.39 -7.31 -1.79
C TYR A 123 13.34 -7.31 -2.99
N LYS A 124 13.97 -8.45 -3.30
CA LYS A 124 14.85 -8.58 -4.47
C LYS A 124 14.08 -8.42 -5.77
N LYS A 125 12.89 -9.01 -5.90
CA LYS A 125 12.01 -8.80 -7.06
C LYS A 125 11.61 -7.32 -7.21
N ALA A 126 11.25 -6.66 -6.11
CA ALA A 126 10.93 -5.24 -6.13
C ALA A 126 12.12 -4.38 -6.58
N LEU A 127 13.32 -4.68 -6.08
CA LEU A 127 14.54 -3.98 -6.45
C LEU A 127 14.92 -4.18 -7.93
N GLU A 128 14.69 -5.36 -8.50
CA GLU A 128 14.88 -5.62 -9.93
C GLU A 128 13.98 -4.73 -10.81
N LEU A 129 12.78 -4.39 -10.32
CA LEU A 129 11.82 -3.51 -11.01
C LEU A 129 12.09 -2.02 -10.75
N ASP A 130 12.74 -1.69 -9.64
CA ASP A 130 13.09 -0.32 -9.24
C ASP A 130 14.53 -0.28 -8.69
N GLU A 131 15.51 -0.42 -9.57
CA GLU A 131 16.94 -0.55 -9.24
C GLU A 131 17.50 0.67 -8.50
N LYS A 132 16.84 1.83 -8.57
CA LYS A 132 17.27 3.08 -7.92
C LYS A 132 16.74 3.24 -6.51
N ASN A 133 15.97 2.30 -6.00
CA ASN A 133 15.41 2.35 -4.65
C ASN A 133 16.47 2.00 -3.59
N ILE A 134 17.21 3.01 -3.14
CA ILE A 134 18.29 2.87 -2.15
C ILE A 134 17.74 2.34 -0.83
N LYS A 135 16.57 2.79 -0.38
CA LYS A 135 15.96 2.35 0.88
C LYS A 135 15.64 0.86 0.86
N LEU A 136 15.18 0.34 -0.27
CA LEU A 136 14.92 -1.08 -0.45
C LEU A 136 16.22 -1.91 -0.43
N ALA A 137 17.28 -1.43 -1.10
CA ALA A 137 18.59 -2.05 -1.04
C ALA A 137 19.13 -2.11 0.41
N GLU A 138 18.93 -1.07 1.20
CA GLU A 138 19.29 -1.05 2.63
C GLU A 138 18.45 -2.04 3.45
N LYS A 139 17.15 -2.17 3.20
CA LYS A 139 16.31 -3.20 3.85
C LYS A 139 16.87 -4.61 3.61
N ILE A 140 17.26 -4.92 2.37
CA ILE A 140 17.86 -6.22 2.02
C ILE A 140 19.17 -6.44 2.78
N SER A 141 20.07 -5.46 2.78
CA SER A 141 21.36 -5.56 3.49
C SER A 141 21.17 -5.76 4.99
N ASN A 142 20.24 -5.04 5.61
CA ASN A 142 20.01 -5.11 7.05
C ASN A 142 19.50 -6.49 7.51
N HIS A 143 18.74 -7.18 6.66
CA HIS A 143 18.22 -8.51 6.97
C HIS A 143 19.22 -9.63 6.61
N ASN A 144 20.02 -9.48 5.56
CA ASN A 144 21.08 -10.43 5.22
C ASN A 144 22.16 -10.53 6.31
N SER A 145 22.49 -9.44 7.00
CA SER A 145 23.50 -9.42 8.08
C SER A 145 23.02 -10.04 9.40
N ARG A 146 21.72 -10.39 9.52
CA ARG A 146 21.15 -11.06 10.70
C ARG A 146 21.10 -12.58 10.59
N VAL A 147 21.46 -13.16 9.45
CA VAL A 147 21.64 -14.60 9.31
C VAL A 147 23.00 -14.95 9.88
N PRO A 148 23.11 -15.70 11.00
CA PRO A 148 24.42 -16.19 11.46
C PRO A 148 24.99 -17.08 10.34
N ASN A 149 26.22 -16.83 9.96
CA ASN A 149 26.99 -17.78 9.15
C ASN A 149 27.11 -19.08 9.98
N GLU A 150 26.38 -20.13 9.62
CA GLU A 150 26.65 -21.48 10.07
C GLU A 150 27.88 -22.02 9.36
#